data_2b7307f5a984ccf27be2728b487a3c5f
#
_entry.id   2b7307f5a984ccf27be2728b487a3c5f
#
_cell.length_a   1.000
_cell.length_b   1.000
_cell.length_c   1.000
_cell.angle_alpha   90.00
_cell.angle_beta   90.00
_cell.angle_gamma   90.00
#
_symmetry.space_group_name_H-M   'P 1'
#
loop_
_entity.id
_entity.type
_entity.pdbx_description
1 polymer ?
#
loop_
_entity_poly.entity_id
_entity_poly.type
_entity_poly.pdbx_seq_one_letter_code
_entity_poly.pdbx_strand_id
1 'polypeptide(L)'
;RSEMGPRALGNRSILFNPADPQAKEKINLIKHREWFRPYAGTVLQEHAKKWFDLKGREDIKFMSYVVNVKKNKIPGICHVDNTCRIQTLSKQDNKHFYNLLKEFYSITDLPVILNTSLNVAGKPLVETLEDVVEFLNGSGIDYVYLPEFKKVLKK
;
A
#
# COMPACT_ATOMS: atom_id res chain seq x y z
N ARG A 1 -0.09 -5.09 15.44
CA ARG A 1 -0.44 -6.44 14.97
C ARG A 1 0.60 -6.92 13.99
N SER A 2 1.17 -8.11 14.23
CA SER A 2 2.15 -8.75 13.34
C SER A 2 1.53 -9.13 11.99
N GLU A 3 2.38 -9.26 10.99
CA GLU A 3 2.01 -9.71 9.66
C GLU A 3 2.98 -10.80 9.20
N MET A 4 2.44 -11.93 8.71
CA MET A 4 3.21 -13.03 8.12
C MET A 4 2.76 -13.29 6.70
N GLY A 5 3.68 -13.80 5.89
CA GLY A 5 3.40 -14.17 4.51
C GLY A 5 4.03 -13.24 3.47
N PRO A 6 3.78 -13.52 2.18
CA PRO A 6 4.52 -12.87 1.09
C PRO A 6 4.04 -11.44 0.76
N ARG A 7 3.00 -10.93 1.46
CA ARG A 7 2.39 -9.63 1.17
C ARG A 7 2.06 -8.88 2.45
N ALA A 8 2.33 -7.58 2.46
CA ALA A 8 1.81 -6.67 3.48
C ALA A 8 0.36 -6.27 3.14
N LEU A 9 -0.52 -6.41 4.10
CA LEU A 9 -1.97 -6.23 3.94
C LEU A 9 -2.52 -5.14 4.89
N GLY A 10 -1.66 -4.20 5.30
CA GLY A 10 -2.04 -3.02 6.05
C GLY A 10 -1.60 -2.97 7.51
N ASN A 11 -0.97 -4.03 8.06
CA ASN A 11 -0.45 -4.00 9.43
C ASN A 11 1.06 -3.67 9.49
N ARG A 12 1.80 -4.05 8.46
CA ARG A 12 3.24 -3.75 8.29
C ARG A 12 3.48 -3.25 6.87
N SER A 13 2.93 -2.08 6.58
CA SER A 13 2.86 -1.52 5.22
C SER A 13 3.54 -0.17 5.13
N ILE A 14 4.25 0.06 4.01
CA ILE A 14 4.53 1.39 3.49
C ILE A 14 3.38 1.75 2.57
N LEU A 15 2.78 2.92 2.82
CA LEU A 15 1.68 3.47 2.04
C LEU A 15 2.14 4.74 1.33
N PHE A 16 1.67 4.95 0.11
CA PHE A 16 2.02 6.13 -0.66
C PHE A 16 0.89 6.55 -1.61
N ASN A 17 0.87 7.83 -2.01
CA ASN A 17 -0.13 8.32 -2.96
C ASN A 17 0.15 7.75 -4.37
N PRO A 18 -0.73 6.90 -4.94
CA PRO A 18 -0.51 6.29 -6.23
C PRO A 18 -0.67 7.25 -7.42
N ALA A 19 -1.21 8.44 -7.20
CA ALA A 19 -1.32 9.48 -8.25
C ALA A 19 0.01 10.18 -8.51
N ASP A 20 0.97 10.11 -7.59
CA ASP A 20 2.32 10.66 -7.82
C ASP A 20 3.02 9.82 -8.91
N PRO A 21 3.38 10.42 -10.07
CA PRO A 21 4.07 9.70 -11.13
C PRO A 21 5.46 9.21 -10.72
N GLN A 22 6.07 9.82 -9.71
CA GLN A 22 7.38 9.44 -9.16
C GLN A 22 7.27 8.43 -7.99
N ALA A 23 6.05 7.95 -7.66
CA ALA A 23 5.83 7.06 -6.51
C ALA A 23 6.74 5.81 -6.55
N LYS A 24 6.90 5.19 -7.73
CA LYS A 24 7.77 4.00 -7.89
C LYS A 24 9.22 4.31 -7.56
N GLU A 25 9.76 5.42 -8.08
CA GLU A 25 11.15 5.82 -7.87
C GLU A 25 11.40 6.14 -6.40
N LYS A 26 10.52 6.95 -5.77
CA LYS A 26 10.62 7.33 -4.37
C LYS A 26 10.59 6.10 -3.45
N ILE A 27 9.64 5.18 -3.67
CA ILE A 27 9.54 3.98 -2.83
C ILE A 27 10.68 2.99 -3.12
N ASN A 28 11.14 2.85 -4.36
CA ASN A 28 12.30 2.01 -4.66
C ASN A 28 13.58 2.55 -4.00
N LEU A 29 13.75 3.87 -3.96
CA LEU A 29 14.86 4.50 -3.24
C LEU A 29 14.80 4.20 -1.73
N ILE A 30 13.63 4.39 -1.10
CA ILE A 30 13.40 4.09 0.32
C ILE A 30 13.68 2.61 0.63
N LYS A 31 13.27 1.71 -0.26
CA LYS A 31 13.39 0.26 -0.08
C LYS A 31 14.73 -0.30 -0.55
N HIS A 32 15.63 0.51 -1.11
CA HIS A 32 16.87 0.07 -1.75
C HIS A 32 16.62 -1.05 -2.77
N ARG A 33 15.62 -0.86 -3.63
CA ARG A 33 15.18 -1.82 -4.65
C ARG A 33 15.53 -1.36 -6.04
N GLU A 34 15.55 -2.32 -6.95
CA GLU A 34 15.74 -2.07 -8.38
C GLU A 34 14.57 -1.22 -8.93
N TRP A 35 14.89 -0.23 -9.74
CA TRP A 35 13.97 0.79 -10.27
C TRP A 35 12.76 0.22 -11.03
N PHE A 36 12.90 -0.96 -11.66
CA PHE A 36 11.86 -1.60 -12.48
C PHE A 36 10.80 -2.35 -11.66
N ARG A 37 10.98 -2.55 -10.37
CA ARG A 37 10.02 -3.32 -9.56
C ARG A 37 8.69 -2.60 -9.42
N PRO A 38 7.57 -3.28 -9.77
CA PRO A 38 6.24 -2.72 -9.60
C PRO A 38 5.76 -2.82 -8.16
N TYR A 39 4.76 -2.00 -7.85
CA TYR A 39 4.04 -2.01 -6.58
C TYR A 39 2.59 -2.44 -6.77
N ALA A 40 1.94 -2.77 -5.67
CA ALA A 40 0.52 -3.13 -5.63
C ALA A 40 -0.30 -1.97 -5.04
N GLY A 41 -1.59 -1.96 -5.32
CA GLY A 41 -2.53 -1.04 -4.70
C GLY A 41 -3.50 -1.75 -3.76
N THR A 42 -3.92 -1.05 -2.70
CA THR A 42 -5.09 -1.44 -1.90
C THR A 42 -6.23 -0.51 -2.24
N VAL A 43 -7.40 -1.08 -2.56
CA VAL A 43 -8.61 -0.36 -2.96
C VAL A 43 -9.75 -0.65 -2.00
N LEU A 44 -10.56 0.37 -1.66
CA LEU A 44 -11.83 0.15 -0.97
C LEU A 44 -12.70 -0.82 -1.78
N GLN A 45 -13.19 -1.90 -1.16
CA GLN A 45 -13.91 -2.97 -1.85
C GLN A 45 -15.11 -2.44 -2.64
N GLU A 46 -15.87 -1.51 -2.07
CA GLU A 46 -17.03 -0.89 -2.70
C GLU A 46 -16.70 -0.07 -3.96
N HIS A 47 -15.45 0.32 -4.14
CA HIS A 47 -14.97 1.05 -5.32
C HIS A 47 -14.19 0.17 -6.31
N ALA A 48 -13.84 -1.07 -5.96
CA ALA A 48 -12.92 -1.91 -6.72
C ALA A 48 -13.38 -2.12 -8.18
N LYS A 49 -14.64 -2.48 -8.39
CA LYS A 49 -15.20 -2.73 -9.74
C LYS A 49 -15.21 -1.48 -10.64
N LYS A 50 -15.25 -0.29 -10.06
CA LYS A 50 -15.21 0.99 -10.79
C LYS A 50 -13.80 1.33 -11.27
N TRP A 51 -12.77 0.87 -10.57
CA TRP A 51 -11.36 1.18 -10.84
C TRP A 51 -10.61 0.08 -11.57
N PHE A 52 -11.05 -1.17 -11.39
CA PHE A 52 -10.36 -2.36 -11.91
C PHE A 52 -11.34 -3.35 -12.54
N ASP A 53 -10.85 -4.07 -13.55
CA ASP A 53 -11.55 -5.24 -14.07
C ASP A 53 -11.20 -6.47 -13.21
N LEU A 54 -12.10 -6.83 -12.32
CA LEU A 54 -11.89 -7.95 -11.39
C LEU A 54 -12.08 -9.34 -12.05
N LYS A 55 -12.35 -9.40 -13.36
CA LYS A 55 -12.56 -10.65 -14.10
C LYS A 55 -13.58 -11.58 -13.43
N GLY A 56 -14.73 -11.00 -13.03
CA GLY A 56 -15.84 -11.72 -12.38
C GLY A 56 -15.67 -12.01 -10.89
N ARG A 57 -14.55 -11.63 -10.26
CA ARG A 57 -14.35 -11.83 -8.81
C ARG A 57 -15.08 -10.76 -8.01
N GLU A 58 -15.51 -11.11 -6.81
CA GLU A 58 -16.11 -10.16 -5.88
C GLU A 58 -15.03 -9.43 -5.06
N ASP A 59 -13.97 -10.14 -4.68
CA ASP A 59 -12.85 -9.61 -3.92
C ASP A 59 -11.49 -10.20 -4.36
N ILE A 60 -10.41 -9.54 -3.93
CA ILE A 60 -9.01 -9.98 -4.08
C ILE A 60 -8.26 -9.56 -2.82
N LYS A 61 -8.42 -10.27 -1.71
CA LYS A 61 -7.94 -9.84 -0.38
C LYS A 61 -6.42 -9.92 -0.19
N PHE A 62 -5.74 -10.81 -0.93
CA PHE A 62 -4.35 -11.19 -0.65
C PHE A 62 -3.36 -10.80 -1.75
N MET A 63 -3.69 -9.85 -2.61
CA MET A 63 -2.84 -9.44 -3.74
C MET A 63 -2.45 -10.61 -4.66
N SER A 64 -3.32 -11.61 -4.82
CA SER A 64 -3.04 -12.85 -5.55
C SER A 64 -3.23 -12.73 -7.07
N TYR A 65 -3.85 -11.65 -7.53
CA TYR A 65 -4.20 -11.46 -8.94
C TYR A 65 -3.74 -10.12 -9.47
N VAL A 66 -3.43 -10.13 -10.76
CA VAL A 66 -3.21 -8.94 -11.58
C VAL A 66 -4.48 -8.69 -12.40
N VAL A 67 -4.93 -7.45 -12.42
CA VAL A 67 -6.17 -7.00 -13.06
C VAL A 67 -5.94 -5.77 -13.92
N ASN A 68 -6.78 -5.56 -14.94
CA ASN A 68 -6.69 -4.37 -15.77
C ASN A 68 -7.15 -3.12 -15.02
N VAL A 69 -6.42 -2.03 -15.23
CA VAL A 69 -6.77 -0.71 -14.69
C VAL A 69 -7.78 -0.03 -15.61
N LYS A 70 -8.88 0.48 -15.05
CA LYS A 70 -9.93 1.20 -15.79
C LYS A 70 -9.75 2.72 -15.79
N LYS A 71 -8.93 3.26 -14.87
CA LYS A 71 -8.74 4.71 -14.68
C LYS A 71 -7.26 5.08 -14.59
N ASN A 72 -6.78 5.90 -15.51
CA ASN A 72 -5.39 6.38 -15.59
C ASN A 72 -5.07 7.48 -14.56
N LYS A 73 -5.41 7.25 -13.29
CA LYS A 73 -5.16 8.20 -12.19
C LYS A 73 -4.18 7.68 -11.13
N ILE A 74 -3.60 6.50 -11.37
CA ILE A 74 -2.78 5.77 -10.39
C ILE A 74 -1.47 5.24 -11.01
N PRO A 75 -0.66 6.12 -11.66
CA PRO A 75 0.57 5.69 -12.34
C PRO A 75 1.57 5.00 -11.41
N GLY A 76 1.58 5.36 -10.12
CA GLY A 76 2.48 4.79 -9.12
C GLY A 76 2.35 3.28 -8.91
N ILE A 77 1.22 2.67 -9.28
CA ILE A 77 0.97 1.23 -9.14
C ILE A 77 0.59 0.54 -10.45
N CYS A 78 0.44 1.32 -11.53
CA CYS A 78 0.13 0.79 -12.84
C CYS A 78 1.39 0.19 -13.49
N HIS A 79 1.27 -1.04 -14.04
CA HIS A 79 2.31 -1.69 -14.82
C HIS A 79 2.34 -1.12 -16.25
N VAL A 80 3.40 -1.42 -17.00
CA VAL A 80 3.58 -0.95 -18.38
C VAL A 80 2.49 -1.44 -19.34
N ASP A 81 1.85 -2.57 -19.05
CA ASP A 81 0.75 -3.19 -19.78
C ASP A 81 -0.64 -2.74 -19.33
N ASN A 82 -0.72 -1.65 -18.55
CA ASN A 82 -1.94 -1.12 -17.94
C ASN A 82 -2.65 -2.09 -16.99
N THR A 83 -1.90 -2.98 -16.36
CA THR A 83 -2.39 -3.86 -15.29
C THR A 83 -1.92 -3.38 -13.92
N CYS A 84 -2.51 -3.93 -12.87
CA CYS A 84 -2.09 -3.69 -11.48
C CYS A 84 -2.37 -4.92 -10.62
N ARG A 85 -1.48 -5.23 -9.69
CA ARG A 85 -1.78 -6.17 -8.61
C ARG A 85 -2.48 -5.42 -7.49
N ILE A 86 -3.63 -5.92 -7.04
CA ILE A 86 -4.46 -5.22 -6.05
C ILE A 86 -4.80 -6.09 -4.84
N GLN A 87 -5.12 -5.39 -3.74
CA GLN A 87 -5.86 -5.88 -2.60
C GLN A 87 -7.20 -5.13 -2.53
N THR A 88 -8.33 -5.84 -2.48
CA THR A 88 -9.60 -5.26 -2.05
C THR A 88 -9.65 -5.24 -0.53
N LEU A 89 -10.13 -4.15 0.04
CA LEU A 89 -10.14 -3.93 1.49
C LEU A 89 -11.55 -3.58 1.95
N SER A 90 -12.11 -4.41 2.83
CA SER A 90 -13.34 -4.13 3.56
C SER A 90 -13.04 -3.77 5.02
N LYS A 91 -14.04 -3.19 5.69
CA LYS A 91 -13.93 -2.85 7.13
C LYS A 91 -13.73 -4.08 8.01
N GLN A 92 -14.24 -5.23 7.59
CA GLN A 92 -14.11 -6.50 8.30
C GLN A 92 -12.68 -7.07 8.20
N ASP A 93 -11.98 -6.84 7.08
CA ASP A 93 -10.62 -7.34 6.87
C ASP A 93 -9.60 -6.62 7.77
N ASN A 94 -9.63 -5.28 7.78
CA ASN A 94 -8.78 -4.45 8.63
C ASN A 94 -9.42 -3.08 8.87
N LYS A 95 -10.07 -2.89 10.02
CA LYS A 95 -10.80 -1.67 10.38
C LYS A 95 -9.91 -0.42 10.36
N HIS A 96 -8.68 -0.49 10.87
CA HIS A 96 -7.79 0.66 10.94
C HIS A 96 -7.32 1.08 9.56
N PHE A 97 -6.92 0.13 8.73
CA PHE A 97 -6.48 0.41 7.37
C PHE A 97 -7.65 0.89 6.49
N TYR A 98 -8.83 0.29 6.64
CA TYR A 98 -10.03 0.74 5.95
C TYR A 98 -10.37 2.19 6.29
N ASN A 99 -10.38 2.57 7.57
CA ASN A 99 -10.66 3.94 7.98
C ASN A 99 -9.60 4.92 7.43
N LEU A 100 -8.30 4.58 7.50
CA LEU A 100 -7.24 5.38 6.91
C LEU A 100 -7.47 5.60 5.41
N LEU A 101 -7.79 4.54 4.67
CA LEU A 101 -8.05 4.65 3.23
C LEU A 101 -9.34 5.43 2.93
N LYS A 102 -10.35 5.37 3.79
CA LYS A 102 -11.57 6.22 3.70
C LYS A 102 -11.22 7.70 3.85
N GLU A 103 -10.41 8.06 4.83
CA GLU A 103 -9.95 9.45 5.01
C GLU A 103 -9.08 9.91 3.84
N PHE A 104 -8.17 9.07 3.37
CA PHE A 104 -7.39 9.37 2.17
C PHE A 104 -8.29 9.61 0.95
N TYR A 105 -9.32 8.78 0.78
CA TYR A 105 -10.32 8.96 -0.29
C TYR A 105 -11.09 10.27 -0.17
N SER A 106 -11.50 10.67 1.03
CA SER A 106 -12.23 11.93 1.26
C SER A 106 -11.41 13.17 0.88
N ILE A 107 -10.09 13.11 1.04
CA ILE A 107 -9.17 14.21 0.75
C ILE A 107 -8.75 14.24 -0.73
N THR A 108 -8.57 13.07 -1.36
CA THR A 108 -7.92 12.94 -2.67
C THR A 108 -8.85 12.51 -3.81
N ASP A 109 -10.06 12.08 -3.51
CA ASP A 109 -10.99 11.40 -4.43
C ASP A 109 -10.40 10.09 -5.03
N LEU A 110 -9.38 9.52 -4.38
CA LEU A 110 -8.74 8.27 -4.78
C LEU A 110 -9.04 7.17 -3.74
N PRO A 111 -9.92 6.20 -4.05
CA PRO A 111 -10.20 5.08 -3.15
C PRO A 111 -9.14 3.98 -3.21
N VAL A 112 -7.95 4.31 -3.69
CA VAL A 112 -6.81 3.41 -3.93
C VAL A 112 -5.57 4.04 -3.33
N ILE A 113 -4.76 3.24 -2.63
CA ILE A 113 -3.44 3.64 -2.10
C ILE A 113 -2.38 2.62 -2.50
N LEU A 114 -1.15 3.07 -2.80
CA LEU A 114 -0.01 2.16 -2.97
C LEU A 114 0.28 1.47 -1.65
N ASN A 115 0.48 0.16 -1.68
CA ASN A 115 0.77 -0.67 -0.51
C ASN A 115 1.92 -1.63 -0.79
N THR A 116 2.96 -1.56 0.04
CA THR A 116 4.09 -2.49 0.02
C THR A 116 4.58 -2.80 1.44
N SER A 117 5.40 -3.83 1.59
CA SER A 117 5.90 -4.29 2.90
C SER A 117 6.80 -3.26 3.58
N LEU A 118 6.66 -3.14 4.91
CA LEU A 118 7.45 -2.26 5.77
C LEU A 118 8.82 -2.91 6.07
N ASN A 119 9.72 -2.83 5.09
CA ASN A 119 11.12 -3.27 5.18
C ASN A 119 11.94 -2.68 4.05
N VAL A 120 13.26 -2.68 4.20
CA VAL A 120 14.22 -2.46 3.12
C VAL A 120 14.67 -3.79 2.50
N ALA A 121 15.30 -3.75 1.33
CA ALA A 121 15.83 -4.94 0.68
C ALA A 121 16.81 -5.68 1.58
N GLY A 122 16.70 -7.00 1.63
CA GLY A 122 17.58 -7.87 2.44
C GLY A 122 17.27 -7.90 3.94
N LYS A 123 16.33 -7.07 4.43
CA LYS A 123 15.89 -7.10 5.84
C LYS A 123 14.50 -7.70 5.99
N PRO A 124 14.18 -8.34 7.13
CA PRO A 124 12.83 -8.82 7.44
C PRO A 124 11.84 -7.66 7.58
N LEU A 125 10.55 -8.00 7.73
CA LEU A 125 9.53 -7.04 8.11
C LEU A 125 9.85 -6.43 9.47
N VAL A 126 9.63 -5.12 9.59
CA VAL A 126 9.64 -4.42 10.88
C VAL A 126 8.62 -5.06 11.83
N GLU A 127 9.02 -5.46 13.02
CA GLU A 127 8.16 -6.18 13.97
C GLU A 127 7.99 -5.42 15.28
N THR A 128 9.06 -4.93 15.89
CA THR A 128 9.05 -4.24 17.18
C THR A 128 8.97 -2.72 17.03
N LEU A 129 8.76 -2.02 18.14
CA LEU A 129 8.78 -0.55 18.15
C LEU A 129 10.20 -0.01 17.91
N GLU A 130 11.20 -0.71 18.40
CA GLU A 130 12.62 -0.41 18.17
C GLU A 130 12.94 -0.48 16.66
N ASP A 131 12.48 -1.53 15.98
CA ASP A 131 12.64 -1.65 14.52
C ASP A 131 11.93 -0.49 13.78
N VAL A 132 10.76 -0.06 14.28
CA VAL A 132 10.02 1.10 13.71
C VAL A 132 10.86 2.37 13.81
N VAL A 133 11.48 2.62 14.98
CA VAL A 133 12.31 3.81 15.21
C VAL A 133 13.58 3.75 14.34
N GLU A 134 14.24 2.59 14.28
CA GLU A 134 15.40 2.39 13.40
C GLU A 134 15.01 2.64 11.93
N PHE A 135 13.90 2.06 11.49
CA PHE A 135 13.40 2.23 10.13
C PHE A 135 13.09 3.69 9.81
N LEU A 136 12.38 4.40 10.70
CA LEU A 136 12.04 5.82 10.52
C LEU A 136 13.28 6.70 10.40
N ASN A 137 14.28 6.48 11.25
CA ASN A 137 15.53 7.24 11.26
C ASN A 137 16.43 6.92 10.05
N GLY A 138 16.49 5.66 9.64
CA GLY A 138 17.36 5.16 8.59
C GLY A 138 16.77 5.20 7.17
N SER A 139 15.46 5.44 7.02
CA SER A 139 14.78 5.49 5.73
C SER A 139 14.36 6.91 5.33
N GLY A 140 13.85 7.06 4.11
CA GLY A 140 13.22 8.29 3.63
C GLY A 140 11.73 8.40 3.95
N ILE A 141 11.21 7.64 4.92
CA ILE A 141 9.82 7.75 5.39
C ILE A 141 9.70 8.92 6.37
N ASP A 142 8.68 9.75 6.21
CA ASP A 142 8.45 10.93 7.04
C ASP A 142 7.63 10.62 8.28
N TYR A 143 6.69 9.66 8.17
CA TYR A 143 5.70 9.38 9.21
C TYR A 143 5.48 7.90 9.40
N VAL A 144 5.28 7.48 10.65
CA VAL A 144 4.79 6.15 11.02
C VAL A 144 3.51 6.31 11.83
N TYR A 145 2.43 5.70 11.37
CA TYR A 145 1.16 5.67 12.09
C TYR A 145 1.00 4.38 12.89
N LEU A 146 0.74 4.53 14.18
CA LEU A 146 0.51 3.46 15.15
C LEU A 146 -0.97 3.47 15.56
N PRO A 147 -1.85 2.76 14.85
CA PRO A 147 -3.31 2.87 15.02
C PRO A 147 -3.80 2.44 16.40
N GLU A 148 -3.20 1.42 16.99
CA GLU A 148 -3.56 0.92 18.31
C GLU A 148 -3.32 1.98 19.41
N PHE A 149 -2.28 2.80 19.25
CA PHE A 149 -1.92 3.89 20.16
C PHE A 149 -2.49 5.24 19.74
N LYS A 150 -3.15 5.31 18.57
CA LYS A 150 -3.61 6.56 17.94
C LYS A 150 -2.50 7.62 17.85
N LYS A 151 -1.27 7.18 17.58
CA LYS A 151 -0.08 8.05 17.51
C LYS A 151 0.50 8.07 16.10
N VAL A 152 1.09 9.20 15.75
CA VAL A 152 1.94 9.39 14.59
C VAL A 152 3.33 9.75 15.07
N LEU A 153 4.32 8.98 14.67
CA LEU A 153 5.73 9.32 14.83
C LEU A 153 6.16 10.09 13.59
N LYS A 154 6.91 11.15 13.78
CA LYS A 154 7.50 11.96 12.71
C LYS A 154 9.02 11.92 12.86
N LYS A 155 9.71 11.90 11.74
CA LYS A 155 11.17 12.07 11.67
C LYS A 155 11.57 13.48 12.03
#